data_5a1b08c978d3b0a4502fc49f67f4e3c4
#
_entry.id   5a1b08c978d3b0a4502fc49f67f4e3c4
#
_cell.length_a   1.000
_cell.length_b   1.000
_cell.length_c   1.000
_cell.angle_alpha   90.00
_cell.angle_beta   90.00
_cell.angle_gamma   90.00
#
_symmetry.space_group_name_H-M   'P 1'
#
loop_
_entity.id
_entity.type
_entity.pdbx_description
1 polymer ?
#
loop_
_entity_poly.entity_id
_entity_poly.type
_entity_poly.pdbx_seq_one_letter_code
_entity_poly.pdbx_strand_id
1 'polypeptide(L)'
;MKIQKLLILILAVISIFLIGCNIKLASHAVNPEEYLKADNTPPEVYQKNAKGQFYNPFNFSHTDFGKLILISIDDHPEIKTVELVVQNDNKGAFVVVYYHNGKVENYINSLLSIDKKYLVPNADWKIAGEQDFDYFFEDTQKGINFALDITIKNGQRIKINLRENNADAKRYSFLAAIGADLSEVRRFPFIYLRKAGFIPVEGTEVSFEIDGEKMELTKIPIKVEGLKCFKTVYSLTPLPFFWNEERDTYLSREKIIDTQKYQKDNAVYSFADSNGHKEIERITYKANGHSASFRFSPSFPDVASLKTDSEIKGKFCLGIDDIDGVIGGTYSVIKTDGEITIYFHPEKCWQPMPGKEWVSAYRYHAKIKSTADDRLKIQSEWTVE
;
A
#
# COMPACT_ATOMS: atom_id res chain seq x y z
N MET A 1 -46.79 -4.26 -27.84
CA MET A 1 -45.72 -5.22 -28.28
C MET A 1 -44.30 -4.68 -28.23
N LYS A 2 -44.01 -3.42 -28.56
CA LYS A 2 -42.64 -2.85 -28.48
C LYS A 2 -42.14 -2.63 -27.05
N ILE A 3 -42.99 -2.21 -26.10
CA ILE A 3 -42.64 -1.92 -24.71
C ILE A 3 -42.33 -3.23 -23.93
N GLN A 4 -43.07 -4.30 -24.17
CA GLN A 4 -42.79 -5.61 -23.53
C GLN A 4 -41.47 -6.21 -23.98
N LYS A 5 -41.09 -6.06 -25.25
CA LYS A 5 -39.76 -6.52 -25.75
C LYS A 5 -38.61 -5.71 -25.15
N LEU A 6 -38.82 -4.39 -24.93
CA LEU A 6 -37.83 -3.53 -24.28
C LEU A 6 -37.65 -3.89 -22.80
N LEU A 7 -38.76 -4.18 -22.10
CA LEU A 7 -38.68 -4.61 -20.67
C LEU A 7 -37.99 -5.96 -20.51
N ILE A 8 -38.25 -6.90 -21.42
CA ILE A 8 -37.55 -8.21 -21.42
C ILE A 8 -36.07 -8.05 -21.73
N LEU A 9 -35.71 -7.16 -22.63
CA LEU A 9 -34.30 -6.87 -22.95
C LEU A 9 -33.56 -6.22 -21.74
N ILE A 10 -34.21 -5.28 -21.07
CA ILE A 10 -33.68 -4.63 -19.87
C ILE A 10 -33.54 -5.64 -18.73
N LEU A 11 -34.51 -6.52 -18.50
CA LEU A 11 -34.43 -7.60 -17.51
C LEU A 11 -33.39 -8.63 -17.88
N ALA A 12 -33.18 -8.96 -19.14
CA ALA A 12 -32.11 -9.85 -19.60
C ALA A 12 -30.69 -9.22 -19.40
N VAL A 13 -30.56 -7.92 -19.70
CA VAL A 13 -29.29 -7.19 -19.45
C VAL A 13 -29.02 -7.07 -17.96
N ILE A 14 -30.01 -6.77 -17.13
CA ILE A 14 -29.86 -6.76 -15.66
C ILE A 14 -29.54 -8.17 -15.13
N SER A 15 -30.14 -9.23 -15.69
CA SER A 15 -29.83 -10.61 -15.31
C SER A 15 -28.40 -11.02 -15.69
N ILE A 16 -27.90 -10.54 -16.85
CA ILE A 16 -26.50 -10.78 -17.26
C ILE A 16 -25.52 -10.03 -16.36
N PHE A 17 -25.87 -8.84 -15.87
CA PHE A 17 -25.05 -8.13 -14.87
C PHE A 17 -25.13 -8.75 -13.45
N LEU A 18 -26.20 -9.50 -13.14
CA LEU A 18 -26.36 -10.21 -11.86
C LEU A 18 -25.77 -11.64 -11.89
N ILE A 19 -25.49 -12.20 -13.07
CA ILE A 19 -24.89 -13.50 -13.22
C ILE A 19 -23.37 -13.34 -13.36
N GLY A 20 -22.69 -13.20 -12.21
CA GLY A 20 -21.31 -13.67 -12.10
C GLY A 20 -20.19 -12.72 -12.40
N CYS A 21 -20.17 -11.50 -11.89
CA CYS A 21 -18.89 -10.85 -11.63
C CYS A 21 -18.21 -11.55 -10.45
N ASN A 22 -17.50 -12.65 -10.72
CA ASN A 22 -16.55 -13.24 -9.77
C ASN A 22 -15.27 -12.42 -9.82
N ILE A 23 -14.88 -11.82 -8.70
CA ILE A 23 -13.53 -11.30 -8.57
C ILE A 23 -12.60 -12.51 -8.39
N LYS A 24 -11.64 -12.66 -9.29
CA LYS A 24 -10.48 -13.51 -9.08
C LYS A 24 -9.44 -12.71 -8.31
N LEU A 25 -9.18 -13.07 -7.06
CA LEU A 25 -8.24 -12.37 -6.18
C LEU A 25 -6.77 -12.47 -6.61
N ALA A 26 -6.42 -13.37 -7.48
CA ALA A 26 -5.06 -13.62 -7.94
C ALA A 26 -4.87 -13.25 -9.42
N SER A 27 -5.36 -12.11 -9.88
CA SER A 27 -5.03 -11.64 -11.22
C SER A 27 -3.89 -10.64 -11.17
N HIS A 28 -2.81 -10.89 -11.91
CA HIS A 28 -1.79 -9.89 -12.17
C HIS A 28 -2.46 -8.71 -12.90
N ALA A 29 -2.71 -7.60 -12.19
CA ALA A 29 -3.22 -6.38 -12.83
C ALA A 29 -2.19 -5.79 -13.80
N VAL A 30 -0.91 -6.10 -13.58
CA VAL A 30 0.22 -5.64 -14.38
C VAL A 30 1.22 -6.78 -14.55
N ASN A 31 1.54 -7.14 -15.79
CA ASN A 31 2.71 -7.97 -16.10
C ASN A 31 3.94 -7.04 -16.19
N PRO A 32 4.94 -7.17 -15.30
CA PRO A 32 6.10 -6.28 -15.28
C PRO A 32 6.90 -6.29 -16.60
N GLU A 33 7.09 -7.45 -17.20
CA GLU A 33 7.89 -7.59 -18.42
C GLU A 33 7.18 -6.97 -19.65
N GLU A 34 5.86 -7.04 -19.67
CA GLU A 34 5.05 -6.42 -20.72
C GLU A 34 4.90 -4.91 -20.51
N TYR A 35 4.74 -4.49 -19.25
CA TYR A 35 4.54 -3.09 -18.88
C TYR A 35 5.82 -2.27 -19.05
N LEU A 36 6.97 -2.83 -18.61
CA LEU A 36 8.30 -2.26 -18.73
C LEU A 36 8.93 -2.74 -20.05
N LYS A 37 8.53 -2.19 -21.20
CA LYS A 37 9.31 -2.37 -22.42
C LYS A 37 10.61 -1.60 -22.28
N ALA A 38 11.73 -2.24 -22.62
CA ALA A 38 13.04 -1.64 -22.48
C ALA A 38 13.20 -0.44 -23.43
N ASP A 39 13.22 0.73 -22.86
CA ASP A 39 13.66 1.97 -23.48
C ASP A 39 14.94 2.41 -22.79
N ASN A 40 15.90 2.92 -23.57
CA ASN A 40 17.14 3.45 -23.03
C ASN A 40 17.05 4.98 -22.91
N THR A 41 17.64 5.52 -21.84
CA THR A 41 17.78 6.98 -21.68
C THR A 41 18.70 7.53 -22.78
N PRO A 42 18.29 8.60 -23.49
CA PRO A 42 19.14 9.18 -24.50
C PRO A 42 20.45 9.73 -23.91
N PRO A 43 21.63 9.41 -24.47
CA PRO A 43 22.92 9.85 -23.93
C PRO A 43 23.10 11.38 -23.89
N GLU A 44 22.41 12.10 -24.74
CA GLU A 44 22.47 13.56 -24.87
C GLU A 44 21.87 14.33 -23.68
N VAL A 45 21.16 13.66 -22.78
CA VAL A 45 20.61 14.30 -21.57
C VAL A 45 21.66 14.57 -20.48
N TYR A 46 22.87 13.99 -20.61
CA TYR A 46 23.91 14.12 -19.60
C TYR A 46 25.00 15.16 -19.93
N GLN A 47 25.55 15.76 -18.87
CA GLN A 47 26.74 16.61 -18.96
C GLN A 47 27.99 15.75 -19.21
N LYS A 48 28.91 16.23 -20.07
CA LYS A 48 30.07 15.45 -20.54
C LYS A 48 31.06 15.02 -19.43
N ASN A 49 31.11 15.67 -18.28
CA ASN A 49 32.19 15.53 -17.30
C ASN A 49 31.75 14.96 -15.92
N ALA A 50 30.50 14.61 -15.74
CA ALA A 50 30.00 14.11 -14.45
C ALA A 50 29.99 12.57 -14.47
N LYS A 51 31.03 11.91 -13.97
CA LYS A 51 31.12 10.44 -13.93
C LYS A 51 31.30 9.91 -12.51
N GLY A 52 30.68 8.77 -12.22
CA GLY A 52 30.98 7.95 -11.05
C GLY A 52 30.46 8.49 -9.70
N GLN A 53 29.46 9.36 -9.69
CA GLN A 53 28.86 9.88 -8.48
C GLN A 53 27.35 9.64 -8.52
N PHE A 54 26.83 9.13 -7.42
CA PHE A 54 25.42 8.80 -7.31
C PHE A 54 24.80 9.52 -6.11
N TYR A 55 23.71 10.23 -6.36
CA TYR A 55 22.86 10.80 -5.34
C TYR A 55 21.56 10.01 -5.27
N ASN A 56 21.29 9.42 -4.13
CA ASN A 56 20.11 8.59 -3.93
C ASN A 56 18.87 9.42 -3.57
N PRO A 57 17.90 9.61 -4.49
CA PRO A 57 16.67 10.31 -4.19
C PRO A 57 15.61 9.42 -3.52
N PHE A 58 15.88 8.13 -3.32
CA PHE A 58 14.94 7.17 -2.77
C PHE A 58 15.21 6.86 -1.31
N ASN A 59 14.14 6.58 -0.57
CA ASN A 59 14.20 5.96 0.74
C ASN A 59 13.10 4.92 0.89
N PHE A 60 13.37 3.93 1.74
CA PHE A 60 12.48 2.84 2.04
C PHE A 60 12.51 2.56 3.53
N SER A 61 11.37 2.16 4.06
CA SER A 61 11.26 1.62 5.41
C SER A 61 10.19 0.52 5.46
N HIS A 62 10.12 -0.20 6.55
CA HIS A 62 9.12 -1.23 6.79
C HIS A 62 8.78 -1.29 8.27
N THR A 63 7.67 -1.96 8.58
CA THR A 63 7.30 -2.31 9.96
C THR A 63 6.97 -3.78 10.06
N ASP A 64 7.10 -4.33 11.26
CA ASP A 64 6.85 -5.73 11.55
C ASP A 64 5.46 -5.93 12.14
N PHE A 65 4.49 -6.23 11.26
CA PHE A 65 3.15 -6.63 11.67
C PHE A 65 3.04 -8.15 11.65
N GLY A 66 2.48 -8.72 12.71
CA GLY A 66 2.24 -10.16 12.81
C GLY A 66 0.90 -10.57 12.22
N LYS A 67 -0.15 -9.82 12.50
CA LYS A 67 -1.51 -10.07 12.02
C LYS A 67 -2.25 -8.76 11.82
N LEU A 68 -3.23 -8.79 10.92
CA LEU A 68 -4.10 -7.65 10.64
C LEU A 68 -5.51 -8.17 10.34
N ILE A 69 -6.52 -7.47 10.85
CA ILE A 69 -7.91 -7.65 10.43
C ILE A 69 -8.61 -6.30 10.36
N LEU A 70 -9.39 -6.08 9.30
CA LEU A 70 -10.18 -4.89 9.06
C LEU A 70 -11.63 -5.31 8.84
N ILE A 71 -12.57 -4.74 9.63
CA ILE A 71 -13.99 -5.10 9.67
C ILE A 71 -14.82 -3.86 9.42
N SER A 72 -15.68 -3.86 8.40
CA SER A 72 -16.61 -2.77 8.10
C SER A 72 -18.03 -3.11 8.48
N ILE A 73 -18.78 -2.10 8.96
CA ILE A 73 -20.19 -2.19 9.35
C ILE A 73 -21.02 -1.15 8.58
N ASP A 74 -22.30 -1.43 8.35
CA ASP A 74 -23.18 -0.58 7.52
C ASP A 74 -24.12 0.30 8.35
N ASP A 75 -24.58 -0.16 9.51
CA ASP A 75 -25.77 0.36 10.22
C ASP A 75 -25.45 1.23 11.44
N HIS A 76 -24.18 1.52 11.72
CA HIS A 76 -23.83 2.46 12.78
C HIS A 76 -23.72 3.91 12.24
N PRO A 77 -24.33 4.91 12.90
CA PRO A 77 -24.37 6.29 12.37
C PRO A 77 -22.99 6.98 12.29
N GLU A 78 -22.06 6.60 13.14
CA GLU A 78 -20.75 7.24 13.23
C GLU A 78 -19.61 6.32 12.81
N ILE A 79 -19.54 5.09 13.34
CA ILE A 79 -18.44 4.16 13.12
C ILE A 79 -18.64 3.42 11.81
N LYS A 80 -17.60 3.41 10.96
CA LYS A 80 -17.58 2.79 9.63
C LYS A 80 -16.79 1.51 9.59
N THR A 81 -15.63 1.49 10.26
CA THR A 81 -14.67 0.39 10.17
C THR A 81 -13.84 0.32 11.43
N VAL A 82 -13.54 -0.90 11.85
CA VAL A 82 -12.60 -1.19 12.95
C VAL A 82 -11.47 -2.05 12.40
N GLU A 83 -10.24 -1.68 12.70
CA GLU A 83 -9.04 -2.41 12.29
C GLU A 83 -8.23 -2.79 13.54
N LEU A 84 -7.77 -4.03 13.62
CA LEU A 84 -6.78 -4.47 14.59
C LEU A 84 -5.50 -4.85 13.87
N VAL A 85 -4.38 -4.35 14.38
CA VAL A 85 -3.04 -4.77 13.95
C VAL A 85 -2.26 -5.26 15.16
N VAL A 86 -1.67 -6.44 15.03
CA VAL A 86 -0.84 -7.10 16.06
C VAL A 86 0.59 -7.19 15.58
N GLN A 87 1.57 -6.87 16.44
CA GLN A 87 2.99 -7.04 16.13
C GLN A 87 3.41 -8.51 16.04
N ASN A 88 4.56 -8.76 15.45
CA ASN A 88 5.12 -10.12 15.30
C ASN A 88 5.38 -10.83 16.62
N ASP A 89 5.65 -10.09 17.71
CA ASP A 89 5.83 -10.65 19.06
C ASP A 89 4.51 -11.11 19.71
N ASN A 90 3.37 -10.86 19.05
CA ASN A 90 1.99 -11.08 19.54
C ASN A 90 1.66 -10.36 20.87
N LYS A 91 2.44 -9.36 21.26
CA LYS A 91 2.23 -8.58 22.50
C LYS A 91 1.78 -7.17 22.19
N GLY A 92 2.50 -6.47 21.31
CA GLY A 92 2.12 -5.15 20.86
C GLY A 92 0.95 -5.20 19.89
N ALA A 93 -0.05 -4.34 20.10
CA ALA A 93 -1.19 -4.22 19.20
C ALA A 93 -1.75 -2.80 19.21
N PHE A 94 -2.45 -2.45 18.14
CA PHE A 94 -3.25 -1.23 18.09
C PHE A 94 -4.55 -1.48 17.35
N VAL A 95 -5.58 -0.70 17.75
CA VAL A 95 -6.89 -0.67 17.10
C VAL A 95 -7.06 0.69 16.45
N VAL A 96 -7.61 0.72 15.26
CA VAL A 96 -7.99 1.92 14.53
C VAL A 96 -9.50 1.90 14.35
N VAL A 97 -10.16 2.97 14.77
CA VAL A 97 -11.59 3.18 14.54
C VAL A 97 -11.77 4.30 13.53
N TYR A 98 -12.38 3.96 12.41
CA TYR A 98 -12.68 4.89 11.32
C TYR A 98 -14.15 5.31 11.37
N TYR A 99 -14.39 6.62 11.28
CA TYR A 99 -15.71 7.21 11.32
C TYR A 99 -16.19 7.65 9.94
N HIS A 100 -17.51 7.72 9.73
CA HIS A 100 -18.09 8.17 8.45
C HIS A 100 -17.73 9.62 8.09
N ASN A 101 -17.46 10.47 9.08
CA ASN A 101 -17.07 11.86 8.90
C ASN A 101 -15.57 12.06 8.59
N GLY A 102 -14.81 10.96 8.39
CA GLY A 102 -13.37 10.99 8.13
C GLY A 102 -12.49 11.05 9.39
N LYS A 103 -13.08 11.17 10.60
CA LYS A 103 -12.31 11.08 11.83
C LYS A 103 -11.72 9.68 12.00
N VAL A 104 -10.50 9.61 12.55
CA VAL A 104 -9.79 8.37 12.87
C VAL A 104 -9.30 8.42 14.31
N GLU A 105 -9.56 7.38 15.07
CA GLU A 105 -9.04 7.21 16.43
C GLU A 105 -8.15 5.97 16.49
N ASN A 106 -7.02 6.10 17.18
CA ASN A 106 -6.07 5.01 17.39
C ASN A 106 -5.92 4.70 18.87
N TYR A 107 -5.95 3.41 19.19
CA TYR A 107 -5.82 2.87 20.53
C TYR A 107 -4.65 1.91 20.52
N ILE A 108 -3.62 2.20 21.33
CA ILE A 108 -2.41 1.38 21.41
C ILE A 108 -2.30 0.75 22.78
N ASN A 109 -1.94 -0.52 22.84
CA ASN A 109 -1.56 -1.11 24.11
C ASN A 109 -0.12 -0.69 24.51
N SER A 110 0.21 -0.80 25.78
CA SER A 110 1.49 -0.35 26.34
C SER A 110 2.70 -1.13 25.83
N LEU A 111 2.47 -2.28 25.18
CA LEU A 111 3.52 -3.17 24.67
C LEU A 111 3.89 -2.87 23.20
N LEU A 112 3.18 -1.94 22.56
CA LEU A 112 3.46 -1.57 21.17
C LEU A 112 4.81 -0.85 21.06
N SER A 113 5.73 -1.42 20.27
CA SER A 113 7.07 -0.88 20.04
C SER A 113 7.22 -0.16 18.68
N ILE A 114 6.15 -0.09 17.87
CA ILE A 114 6.17 0.56 16.55
C ILE A 114 6.25 2.08 16.72
N ASP A 115 7.13 2.73 15.96
CA ASP A 115 7.16 4.19 15.87
C ASP A 115 5.82 4.72 15.32
N LYS A 116 5.19 5.61 16.07
CA LYS A 116 3.88 6.20 15.75
C LYS A 116 3.83 6.88 14.37
N LYS A 117 4.98 7.32 13.85
CA LYS A 117 5.08 7.87 12.49
C LYS A 117 4.64 6.89 11.39
N TYR A 118 4.69 5.57 11.65
CA TYR A 118 4.25 4.53 10.73
C TYR A 118 2.76 4.21 10.80
N LEU A 119 2.04 4.88 11.69
CA LEU A 119 0.62 4.70 11.90
C LEU A 119 -0.16 5.80 11.16
N VAL A 120 -1.49 5.74 11.17
CA VAL A 120 -2.33 6.69 10.42
C VAL A 120 -1.95 8.13 10.76
N PRO A 121 -1.62 8.99 9.78
CA PRO A 121 -1.27 10.38 10.01
C PRO A 121 -2.44 11.15 10.65
N ASN A 122 -2.12 12.16 11.49
CA ASN A 122 -3.07 13.09 12.13
C ASN A 122 -4.20 12.47 12.95
N ALA A 123 -4.12 11.17 13.21
CA ALA A 123 -5.10 10.52 14.06
C ALA A 123 -4.83 10.80 15.54
N ASP A 124 -5.89 10.99 16.30
CA ASP A 124 -5.80 11.07 17.76
C ASP A 124 -5.31 9.74 18.33
N TRP A 125 -4.19 9.77 19.05
CA TRP A 125 -3.60 8.60 19.69
C TRP A 125 -3.94 8.57 21.17
N LYS A 126 -4.56 7.49 21.62
CA LYS A 126 -4.80 7.20 23.05
C LYS A 126 -4.07 5.90 23.40
N ILE A 127 -3.28 5.95 24.47
CA ILE A 127 -2.83 4.72 25.11
C ILE A 127 -4.05 4.13 25.80
N ALA A 128 -4.51 2.99 25.35
CA ALA A 128 -5.58 2.25 26.00
C ALA A 128 -5.05 1.67 27.30
N GLY A 129 -5.82 1.80 28.39
CA GLY A 129 -5.55 1.10 29.63
C GLY A 129 -5.65 -0.42 29.41
N GLU A 130 -5.03 -1.21 30.30
CA GLU A 130 -5.06 -2.68 30.22
C GLU A 130 -6.49 -3.27 30.28
N GLN A 131 -7.45 -2.53 30.81
CA GLN A 131 -8.86 -2.94 30.92
C GLN A 131 -9.72 -2.46 29.73
N ASP A 132 -9.20 -1.57 28.89
CA ASP A 132 -9.97 -0.94 27.83
C ASP A 132 -9.78 -1.66 26.48
N PHE A 133 -8.88 -2.64 26.41
CA PHE A 133 -8.50 -3.22 25.14
C PHE A 133 -8.00 -4.66 25.29
N ASP A 134 -8.88 -5.63 25.00
CA ASP A 134 -8.57 -7.04 24.95
C ASP A 134 -8.78 -7.58 23.52
N TYR A 135 -7.91 -8.48 23.07
CA TYR A 135 -8.05 -9.13 21.78
C TYR A 135 -7.57 -10.56 21.77
N PHE A 136 -8.14 -11.33 20.85
CA PHE A 136 -7.73 -12.67 20.51
C PHE A 136 -7.73 -12.83 19.00
N PHE A 137 -6.66 -13.37 18.42
CA PHE A 137 -6.55 -13.58 16.98
C PHE A 137 -5.73 -14.84 16.69
N GLU A 138 -6.42 -15.90 16.27
CA GLU A 138 -5.84 -17.20 16.02
C GLU A 138 -6.10 -17.66 14.59
N ASP A 139 -5.08 -18.31 13.99
CA ASP A 139 -5.18 -19.09 12.76
C ASP A 139 -5.57 -20.52 13.10
N THR A 140 -6.69 -21.00 12.59
CA THR A 140 -7.19 -22.35 12.81
C THR A 140 -7.19 -23.16 11.51
N GLN A 141 -7.39 -24.48 11.62
CA GLN A 141 -7.55 -25.34 10.44
C GLN A 141 -8.82 -25.02 9.62
N LYS A 142 -9.79 -24.31 10.20
CA LYS A 142 -11.10 -23.98 9.59
C LYS A 142 -11.24 -22.48 9.27
N GLY A 143 -10.16 -21.72 9.31
CA GLY A 143 -10.19 -20.27 9.10
C GLY A 143 -9.60 -19.53 10.28
N ILE A 144 -10.17 -18.39 10.65
CA ILE A 144 -9.70 -17.59 11.79
C ILE A 144 -10.71 -17.56 12.93
N ASN A 145 -10.19 -17.49 14.16
CA ASN A 145 -10.93 -17.04 15.32
C ASN A 145 -10.43 -15.67 15.73
N PHE A 146 -11.34 -14.73 15.88
CA PHE A 146 -11.03 -13.36 16.25
C PHE A 146 -12.00 -12.85 17.31
N ALA A 147 -11.47 -12.17 18.31
CA ALA A 147 -12.25 -11.40 19.27
C ALA A 147 -11.57 -10.07 19.57
N LEU A 148 -12.37 -9.04 19.79
CA LEU A 148 -11.92 -7.72 20.21
C LEU A 148 -12.96 -7.19 21.22
N ASP A 149 -12.48 -6.63 22.33
CA ASP A 149 -13.28 -5.91 23.31
C ASP A 149 -12.53 -4.62 23.65
N ILE A 150 -13.11 -3.48 23.30
CA ILE A 150 -12.47 -2.17 23.49
C ILE A 150 -13.49 -1.11 23.89
N THR A 151 -13.11 -0.26 24.85
CA THR A 151 -13.84 0.97 25.18
C THR A 151 -13.17 2.15 24.51
N ILE A 152 -13.88 2.82 23.59
CA ILE A 152 -13.37 3.95 22.83
C ILE A 152 -13.52 5.29 23.60
N LYS A 153 -12.95 6.37 23.05
CA LYS A 153 -12.80 7.67 23.73
C LYS A 153 -14.13 8.30 24.21
N ASN A 154 -15.20 8.08 23.48
CA ASN A 154 -16.53 8.58 23.84
C ASN A 154 -17.27 7.72 24.89
N GLY A 155 -16.64 6.65 25.40
CA GLY A 155 -17.19 5.71 26.36
C GLY A 155 -17.93 4.53 25.76
N GLN A 156 -18.15 4.49 24.45
CA GLN A 156 -18.79 3.35 23.79
C GLN A 156 -17.89 2.10 23.85
N ARG A 157 -18.51 0.95 24.05
CA ARG A 157 -17.83 -0.34 24.07
C ARG A 157 -18.10 -1.11 22.78
N ILE A 158 -17.03 -1.42 22.05
CA ILE A 158 -17.07 -2.26 20.84
C ILE A 158 -16.66 -3.66 21.22
N LYS A 159 -17.53 -4.64 20.94
CA LYS A 159 -17.25 -6.06 21.16
C LYS A 159 -17.48 -6.85 19.89
N ILE A 160 -16.45 -7.55 19.46
CA ILE A 160 -16.46 -8.35 18.22
C ILE A 160 -16.07 -9.78 18.55
N ASN A 161 -16.86 -10.73 18.09
CA ASN A 161 -16.49 -12.14 18.07
C ASN A 161 -16.74 -12.67 16.65
N LEU A 162 -15.73 -13.22 16.02
CA LEU A 162 -15.81 -13.77 14.70
C LEU A 162 -15.14 -15.14 14.68
N ARG A 163 -15.86 -16.15 14.21
CA ARG A 163 -15.37 -17.49 14.01
C ARG A 163 -15.66 -17.93 12.59
N GLU A 164 -14.63 -17.99 11.79
CA GLU A 164 -14.70 -18.59 10.47
C GLU A 164 -14.71 -20.11 10.60
N ASN A 165 -15.64 -20.76 9.92
CA ASN A 165 -15.78 -22.20 9.97
C ASN A 165 -15.81 -22.77 8.54
N ASN A 166 -14.75 -22.47 7.78
CA ASN A 166 -14.60 -22.86 6.39
C ASN A 166 -13.18 -23.38 6.13
N ALA A 167 -13.01 -24.70 6.17
CA ALA A 167 -11.73 -25.36 5.91
C ALA A 167 -11.20 -25.17 4.48
N ASP A 168 -12.09 -24.82 3.54
CA ASP A 168 -11.75 -24.59 2.13
C ASP A 168 -11.49 -23.10 1.82
N ALA A 169 -11.46 -22.23 2.84
CA ALA A 169 -11.17 -20.80 2.65
C ALA A 169 -9.79 -20.62 2.02
N LYS A 170 -9.77 -20.09 0.81
CA LYS A 170 -8.54 -19.80 0.09
C LYS A 170 -7.85 -18.61 0.72
N ARG A 171 -6.54 -18.68 0.81
CA ARG A 171 -5.67 -17.60 1.25
C ARG A 171 -4.79 -17.12 0.12
N TYR A 172 -4.59 -15.83 0.10
CA TYR A 172 -3.94 -15.12 -1.00
C TYR A 172 -2.76 -14.31 -0.49
N SER A 173 -1.94 -13.88 -1.43
CA SER A 173 -0.90 -12.88 -1.18
C SER A 173 -1.02 -11.79 -2.24
N PHE A 174 -1.09 -10.54 -1.84
CA PHE A 174 -1.24 -9.41 -2.75
C PHE A 174 -0.80 -8.09 -2.12
N LEU A 175 -0.52 -7.10 -2.95
CA LEU A 175 -0.28 -5.73 -2.52
C LEU A 175 -1.59 -4.97 -2.33
N ALA A 176 -1.70 -4.23 -1.23
CA ALA A 176 -2.84 -3.40 -0.92
C ALA A 176 -2.41 -2.04 -0.37
N ALA A 177 -3.34 -1.08 -0.32
CA ALA A 177 -3.15 0.14 0.44
C ALA A 177 -3.14 -0.15 1.95
N ILE A 178 -2.48 0.71 2.72
CA ILE A 178 -2.56 0.69 4.17
C ILE A 178 -3.72 1.61 4.61
N GLY A 179 -4.60 1.07 5.45
CA GLY A 179 -5.71 1.80 6.04
C GLY A 179 -6.94 1.92 5.15
N ALA A 180 -8.04 2.36 5.74
CA ALA A 180 -9.33 2.53 5.07
C ALA A 180 -9.54 3.96 4.53
N ASP A 181 -8.71 4.91 4.90
CA ASP A 181 -8.78 6.31 4.46
C ASP A 181 -7.48 6.72 3.75
N LEU A 182 -7.64 7.35 2.58
CA LEU A 182 -6.55 7.80 1.71
C LEU A 182 -6.33 9.32 1.79
N SER A 183 -6.99 10.01 2.70
CA SER A 183 -7.05 11.48 2.69
C SER A 183 -5.75 12.18 3.06
N GLU A 184 -4.82 11.50 3.75
CA GLU A 184 -3.54 12.09 4.13
C GLU A 184 -2.38 11.11 3.96
N VAL A 185 -1.49 11.42 3.03
CA VAL A 185 -0.38 10.54 2.68
C VAL A 185 0.94 11.29 2.78
N ARG A 186 1.74 10.98 3.81
CA ARG A 186 3.12 11.48 3.94
C ARG A 186 4.15 10.60 3.24
N ARG A 187 3.72 9.43 2.74
CA ARG A 187 4.53 8.41 2.09
C ARG A 187 3.62 7.53 1.26
N PHE A 188 4.17 6.84 0.27
CA PHE A 188 3.40 5.82 -0.43
C PHE A 188 3.39 4.54 0.38
N PRO A 189 2.30 4.24 1.09
CA PRO A 189 2.18 3.04 1.89
C PRO A 189 1.68 1.90 1.01
N PHE A 190 2.36 0.80 1.02
CA PHE A 190 1.84 -0.44 0.48
C PHE A 190 2.12 -1.57 1.46
N ILE A 191 1.17 -2.46 1.56
CA ILE A 191 1.26 -3.61 2.43
C ILE A 191 1.16 -4.88 1.60
N TYR A 192 2.13 -5.76 1.78
CA TYR A 192 2.04 -7.09 1.25
C TYR A 192 1.27 -7.97 2.23
N LEU A 193 0.02 -8.23 1.88
CA LEU A 193 -0.86 -9.10 2.63
C LEU A 193 -0.57 -10.54 2.25
N ARG A 194 -0.05 -11.33 3.18
CA ARG A 194 0.21 -12.76 3.01
C ARG A 194 -0.72 -13.57 3.88
N LYS A 195 -1.06 -14.79 3.43
CA LYS A 195 -2.09 -15.60 4.07
C LYS A 195 -3.33 -14.76 4.37
N ALA A 196 -3.69 -13.92 3.41
CA ALA A 196 -4.82 -13.01 3.50
C ALA A 196 -6.10 -13.68 3.01
N GLY A 197 -7.23 -13.25 3.51
CA GLY A 197 -8.53 -13.71 3.06
C GLY A 197 -9.63 -12.70 3.32
N PHE A 198 -10.71 -12.85 2.56
CA PHE A 198 -11.99 -12.24 2.87
C PHE A 198 -12.83 -13.23 3.65
N ILE A 199 -13.63 -12.75 4.59
CA ILE A 199 -14.46 -13.61 5.42
C ILE A 199 -15.74 -13.97 4.65
N PRO A 200 -15.98 -15.27 4.34
CA PRO A 200 -17.23 -15.73 3.74
C PRO A 200 -18.41 -15.50 4.67
N VAL A 201 -19.57 -15.15 4.12
CA VAL A 201 -20.80 -15.03 4.92
C VAL A 201 -21.26 -16.41 5.39
N GLU A 202 -21.19 -17.40 4.49
CA GLU A 202 -21.57 -18.78 4.80
C GLU A 202 -20.49 -19.48 5.64
N GLY A 203 -20.90 -20.14 6.70
CA GLY A 203 -20.00 -20.84 7.63
C GLY A 203 -19.29 -19.94 8.64
N THR A 204 -19.61 -18.65 8.69
CA THR A 204 -19.03 -17.71 9.64
C THR A 204 -20.03 -17.34 10.73
N GLU A 205 -19.65 -17.55 11.98
CA GLU A 205 -20.34 -17.04 13.14
C GLU A 205 -19.77 -15.67 13.48
N VAL A 206 -20.62 -14.65 13.58
CA VAL A 206 -20.21 -13.30 13.89
C VAL A 206 -21.18 -12.63 14.86
N SER A 207 -20.61 -11.96 15.87
CA SER A 207 -21.28 -10.99 16.71
C SER A 207 -20.43 -9.73 16.72
N PHE A 208 -20.98 -8.63 16.25
CA PHE A 208 -20.42 -7.30 16.36
C PHE A 208 -21.41 -6.44 17.15
N GLU A 209 -20.99 -5.92 18.28
CA GLU A 209 -21.84 -5.16 19.19
C GLU A 209 -21.18 -3.81 19.53
N ILE A 210 -21.99 -2.77 19.59
CA ILE A 210 -21.60 -1.46 20.14
C ILE A 210 -22.60 -1.13 21.26
N ASP A 211 -22.09 -0.99 22.48
CA ASP A 211 -22.92 -0.77 23.70
C ASP A 211 -24.02 -1.84 23.90
N GLY A 212 -23.77 -3.07 23.44
CA GLY A 212 -24.69 -4.19 23.48
C GLY A 212 -25.71 -4.23 22.34
N GLU A 213 -25.74 -3.24 21.48
CA GLU A 213 -26.54 -3.28 20.25
C GLU A 213 -25.78 -4.02 19.13
N LYS A 214 -26.47 -4.97 18.48
CA LYS A 214 -25.87 -5.76 17.38
C LYS A 214 -25.78 -4.92 16.11
N MET A 215 -24.59 -4.95 15.49
CA MET A 215 -24.30 -4.31 14.22
C MET A 215 -24.21 -5.35 13.10
N GLU A 216 -24.64 -4.96 11.89
CA GLU A 216 -24.48 -5.77 10.69
C GLU A 216 -23.15 -5.50 10.01
N LEU A 217 -22.40 -6.57 9.68
CA LEU A 217 -21.19 -6.41 8.88
C LEU A 217 -21.53 -6.06 7.43
N THR A 218 -20.83 -5.07 6.88
CA THR A 218 -20.90 -4.75 5.46
C THR A 218 -20.59 -5.96 4.61
N LYS A 219 -21.40 -6.21 3.58
CA LYS A 219 -21.14 -7.27 2.59
C LYS A 219 -20.50 -6.68 1.34
N ILE A 220 -19.59 -7.43 0.72
CA ILE A 220 -19.08 -7.05 -0.59
C ILE A 220 -20.21 -7.24 -1.61
N PRO A 221 -20.53 -6.22 -2.45
CA PRO A 221 -21.70 -6.27 -3.35
C PRO A 221 -21.56 -7.30 -4.49
N ILE A 222 -20.35 -7.84 -4.66
CA ILE A 222 -20.01 -8.84 -5.68
C ILE A 222 -19.44 -10.08 -5.01
N LYS A 223 -19.50 -11.21 -5.70
CA LYS A 223 -18.92 -12.47 -5.18
C LYS A 223 -17.41 -12.45 -5.34
N VAL A 224 -16.68 -12.80 -4.30
CA VAL A 224 -15.25 -13.06 -4.32
C VAL A 224 -15.06 -14.56 -4.51
N GLU A 225 -14.49 -14.98 -5.64
CA GLU A 225 -14.33 -16.40 -6.02
C GLU A 225 -15.59 -17.27 -5.86
N GLY A 226 -16.73 -16.70 -6.20
CA GLY A 226 -18.02 -17.41 -6.13
C GLY A 226 -18.72 -17.33 -4.78
N LEU A 227 -18.07 -16.80 -3.73
CA LEU A 227 -18.61 -16.70 -2.39
C LEU A 227 -19.14 -15.30 -2.08
N LYS A 228 -20.24 -15.21 -1.35
CA LYS A 228 -20.66 -13.96 -0.70
C LYS A 228 -19.73 -13.73 0.49
N CYS A 229 -19.03 -12.58 0.51
CA CYS A 229 -18.11 -12.25 1.57
C CYS A 229 -18.53 -10.96 2.29
N PHE A 230 -18.20 -10.90 3.57
CA PHE A 230 -18.19 -9.64 4.30
C PHE A 230 -17.07 -8.73 3.78
N LYS A 231 -17.23 -7.43 3.89
CA LYS A 231 -16.18 -6.44 3.68
C LYS A 231 -15.23 -6.45 4.89
N THR A 232 -14.71 -7.63 5.14
CA THR A 232 -13.77 -7.95 6.19
C THR A 232 -12.58 -8.64 5.54
N VAL A 233 -11.41 -8.05 5.69
CA VAL A 233 -10.15 -8.58 5.18
C VAL A 233 -9.19 -8.82 6.34
N TYR A 234 -8.50 -9.94 6.30
CA TYR A 234 -7.45 -10.24 7.27
C TYR A 234 -6.16 -10.66 6.57
N SER A 235 -5.05 -10.57 7.29
CA SER A 235 -3.78 -11.17 6.90
C SER A 235 -3.07 -11.71 8.15
N LEU A 236 -2.52 -12.90 8.04
CA LEU A 236 -1.85 -13.57 9.17
C LEU A 236 -0.36 -13.28 9.22
N THR A 237 0.19 -12.71 8.18
CA THR A 237 1.59 -12.28 8.11
C THR A 237 1.73 -11.06 7.18
N PRO A 238 1.09 -9.93 7.51
CA PRO A 238 1.21 -8.72 6.71
C PRO A 238 2.62 -8.14 6.82
N LEU A 239 3.10 -7.51 5.75
CA LEU A 239 4.40 -6.85 5.70
C LEU A 239 4.25 -5.46 5.07
N PRO A 240 4.14 -4.40 5.89
CA PRO A 240 4.07 -3.05 5.40
C PRO A 240 5.43 -2.53 4.93
N PHE A 241 5.43 -1.95 3.76
CA PHE A 241 6.55 -1.20 3.21
C PHE A 241 6.14 0.26 3.00
N PHE A 242 7.12 1.14 3.08
CA PHE A 242 6.94 2.57 2.82
C PHE A 242 7.99 3.02 1.83
N TRP A 243 7.56 3.70 0.79
CA TRP A 243 8.41 4.23 -0.25
C TRP A 243 8.34 5.75 -0.27
N ASN A 244 9.50 6.38 -0.35
CA ASN A 244 9.68 7.82 -0.43
C ASN A 244 8.86 8.60 0.61
N GLU A 245 9.26 8.47 1.87
CA GLU A 245 8.76 9.32 2.95
C GLU A 245 8.97 10.80 2.60
N GLU A 246 8.05 11.66 3.00
CA GLU A 246 8.20 13.11 2.98
C GLU A 246 9.53 13.52 3.61
N ARG A 247 10.30 14.36 2.92
CA ARG A 247 11.65 14.74 3.32
C ARG A 247 11.92 16.22 3.07
N ASP A 248 12.67 16.80 3.98
CA ASP A 248 13.40 18.06 3.80
C ASP A 248 14.83 17.86 4.34
N THR A 249 15.74 17.33 3.51
CA THR A 249 17.07 16.92 3.93
C THR A 249 18.10 17.03 2.80
N TYR A 250 19.38 16.85 3.14
CA TYR A 250 20.44 16.78 2.15
C TYR A 250 20.62 15.36 1.62
N LEU A 251 20.83 15.25 0.32
CA LEU A 251 21.18 13.99 -0.32
C LEU A 251 22.65 13.63 -0.05
N SER A 252 22.89 12.39 0.35
CA SER A 252 24.25 11.86 0.44
C SER A 252 24.79 11.62 -0.97
N ARG A 253 26.06 11.99 -1.16
CA ARG A 253 26.83 11.67 -2.35
C ARG A 253 27.53 10.32 -2.14
N GLU A 254 27.10 9.33 -2.88
CA GLU A 254 27.66 7.98 -2.75
C GLU A 254 28.69 7.73 -3.87
N LYS A 255 29.86 7.22 -3.51
CA LYS A 255 30.85 6.82 -4.51
C LYS A 255 30.56 5.41 -4.97
N ILE A 256 30.20 5.25 -6.24
CA ILE A 256 30.08 3.96 -6.89
C ILE A 256 31.38 3.71 -7.63
N ILE A 257 32.24 2.87 -7.07
CA ILE A 257 33.51 2.48 -7.70
C ILE A 257 33.26 1.10 -8.33
N ASP A 258 33.32 1.06 -9.67
CA ASP A 258 33.37 -0.15 -10.54
C ASP A 258 32.34 -1.26 -10.29
N THR A 259 31.24 -0.98 -9.60
CA THR A 259 30.21 -1.98 -9.36
C THR A 259 28.91 -1.65 -10.07
N GLN A 260 28.27 -2.69 -10.61
CA GLN A 260 26.90 -2.59 -11.11
C GLN A 260 25.87 -2.57 -10.00
N LYS A 261 26.31 -2.65 -8.74
CA LYS A 261 25.43 -2.69 -7.57
C LYS A 261 25.98 -1.85 -6.43
N TYR A 262 25.10 -1.19 -5.73
CA TYR A 262 25.36 -0.43 -4.51
C TYR A 262 24.37 -0.86 -3.44
N GLN A 263 24.84 -1.10 -2.22
CA GLN A 263 23.99 -1.47 -1.09
C GLN A 263 24.04 -0.39 -0.01
N LYS A 264 22.88 0.00 0.48
CA LYS A 264 22.71 0.86 1.65
C LYS A 264 21.55 0.31 2.48
N ASP A 265 21.84 0.01 3.73
CA ASP A 265 20.89 -0.61 4.66
C ASP A 265 20.28 -1.88 4.03
N ASN A 266 18.95 -1.94 3.98
CA ASN A 266 18.20 -3.04 3.39
C ASN A 266 17.98 -2.91 1.87
N ALA A 267 18.46 -1.83 1.25
CA ALA A 267 18.28 -1.57 -0.18
C ALA A 267 19.51 -1.91 -1.00
N VAL A 268 19.30 -2.62 -2.11
CA VAL A 268 20.32 -2.91 -3.13
C VAL A 268 19.89 -2.22 -4.42
N TYR A 269 20.74 -1.35 -4.91
CA TYR A 269 20.56 -0.63 -6.18
C TYR A 269 21.35 -1.34 -7.26
N SER A 270 20.71 -1.68 -8.38
CA SER A 270 21.34 -2.22 -9.59
C SER A 270 21.34 -1.14 -10.66
N PHE A 271 22.44 -0.98 -11.37
CA PHE A 271 22.64 0.09 -12.31
C PHE A 271 22.84 -0.45 -13.73
N ALA A 272 22.20 0.24 -14.69
CA ALA A 272 22.62 0.25 -16.08
C ALA A 272 23.73 1.31 -16.25
N ASP A 273 24.60 1.11 -17.23
CA ASP A 273 25.62 2.07 -17.61
C ASP A 273 25.21 2.80 -18.89
N SER A 274 25.05 4.11 -18.80
CA SER A 274 24.73 4.98 -19.94
C SER A 274 25.87 6.00 -20.13
N ASN A 275 26.82 5.65 -21.02
CA ASN A 275 28.00 6.49 -21.31
C ASN A 275 28.81 6.91 -20.07
N GLY A 276 28.94 6.01 -19.10
CA GLY A 276 29.67 6.23 -17.85
C GLY A 276 28.82 6.87 -16.75
N HIS A 277 27.52 7.11 -16.98
CA HIS A 277 26.54 7.48 -15.96
C HIS A 277 25.85 6.23 -15.41
N LYS A 278 25.67 6.20 -14.11
CA LYS A 278 25.01 5.07 -13.45
C LYS A 278 23.53 5.36 -13.28
N GLU A 279 22.71 4.73 -14.08
CA GLU A 279 21.26 4.83 -14.03
C GLU A 279 20.68 3.68 -13.20
N ILE A 280 19.69 3.96 -12.36
CA ILE A 280 19.06 2.92 -11.55
C ILE A 280 18.10 2.11 -12.43
N GLU A 281 18.47 0.86 -12.70
CA GLU A 281 17.60 -0.12 -13.37
C GLU A 281 16.61 -0.74 -12.40
N ARG A 282 17.11 -1.08 -11.20
CA ARG A 282 16.33 -1.74 -10.16
C ARG A 282 16.78 -1.34 -8.77
N ILE A 283 15.81 -1.24 -7.86
CA ILE A 283 16.05 -1.18 -6.43
C ILE A 283 15.37 -2.38 -5.79
N THR A 284 16.12 -3.15 -4.99
CA THR A 284 15.57 -4.28 -4.23
C THR A 284 15.70 -3.96 -2.75
N TYR A 285 14.59 -3.80 -2.07
CA TYR A 285 14.53 -3.56 -0.63
C TYR A 285 14.12 -4.84 0.09
N LYS A 286 14.94 -5.29 1.05
CA LYS A 286 14.75 -6.56 1.77
C LYS A 286 14.18 -6.32 3.16
N ALA A 287 13.15 -7.04 3.53
CA ALA A 287 12.58 -7.05 4.88
C ALA A 287 11.95 -8.41 5.18
N ASN A 288 12.22 -8.96 6.36
CA ASN A 288 11.57 -10.17 6.88
C ASN A 288 11.56 -11.37 5.92
N GLY A 289 12.69 -11.59 5.22
CA GLY A 289 12.83 -12.67 4.24
C GLY A 289 12.16 -12.41 2.89
N HIS A 290 11.61 -11.22 2.66
CA HIS A 290 10.98 -10.80 1.40
C HIS A 290 11.71 -9.64 0.76
N SER A 291 11.46 -9.45 -0.54
CA SER A 291 12.07 -8.39 -1.32
C SER A 291 11.01 -7.57 -2.06
N ALA A 292 10.93 -6.28 -1.77
CA ALA A 292 10.23 -5.33 -2.62
C ALA A 292 11.17 -4.92 -3.77
N SER A 293 10.72 -5.07 -5.01
CA SER A 293 11.51 -4.76 -6.21
C SER A 293 10.88 -3.62 -6.99
N PHE A 294 11.64 -2.54 -7.16
CA PHE A 294 11.29 -1.41 -8.04
C PHE A 294 12.12 -1.51 -9.30
N ARG A 295 11.49 -1.52 -10.45
CA ARG A 295 12.14 -1.55 -11.77
C ARG A 295 11.73 -0.33 -12.56
N PHE A 296 12.63 0.19 -13.38
CA PHE A 296 12.43 1.41 -14.18
C PHE A 296 12.70 1.13 -15.66
N SER A 297 11.91 1.76 -16.54
CA SER A 297 12.12 1.75 -17.98
C SER A 297 11.70 3.08 -18.62
N PRO A 298 12.64 3.86 -19.22
CA PRO A 298 14.09 3.65 -19.14
C PRO A 298 14.59 3.62 -17.71
N SER A 299 15.86 3.23 -17.49
CA SER A 299 16.48 3.27 -16.17
C SER A 299 16.40 4.68 -15.58
N PHE A 300 16.17 4.78 -14.27
CA PHE A 300 16.04 6.09 -13.60
C PHE A 300 17.39 6.83 -13.63
N PRO A 301 17.42 8.11 -14.10
CA PRO A 301 18.64 8.77 -14.47
C PRO A 301 19.56 9.14 -13.29
N ASP A 302 20.84 9.35 -13.58
CA ASP A 302 21.77 10.03 -12.69
C ASP A 302 21.38 11.52 -12.61
N VAL A 303 20.54 11.85 -11.63
CA VAL A 303 19.90 13.18 -11.52
C VAL A 303 20.90 14.33 -11.42
N ALA A 304 22.05 14.10 -10.78
CA ALA A 304 23.06 15.13 -10.60
C ALA A 304 23.78 15.52 -11.92
N SER A 305 23.83 14.57 -12.84
CA SER A 305 24.56 14.70 -14.10
C SER A 305 23.72 15.18 -15.28
N LEU A 306 22.43 15.42 -15.06
CA LEU A 306 21.53 15.92 -16.11
C LEU A 306 21.93 17.33 -16.58
N LYS A 307 21.81 17.57 -17.88
CA LYS A 307 21.90 18.93 -18.45
C LYS A 307 20.70 19.77 -18.04
N THR A 308 20.90 21.07 -17.98
CA THR A 308 19.80 22.04 -17.91
C THR A 308 18.84 21.85 -19.08
N ASP A 309 17.55 22.05 -18.86
CA ASP A 309 16.46 21.91 -19.82
C ASP A 309 16.30 20.50 -20.41
N SER A 310 16.63 19.48 -19.60
CA SER A 310 16.36 18.08 -19.93
C SER A 310 15.14 17.53 -19.21
N GLU A 311 14.41 16.66 -19.90
CA GLU A 311 13.28 15.91 -19.35
C GLU A 311 13.42 14.43 -19.72
N ILE A 312 13.23 13.56 -18.75
CA ILE A 312 13.18 12.11 -18.94
C ILE A 312 11.83 11.61 -18.41
N LYS A 313 11.13 10.82 -19.21
CA LYS A 313 9.89 10.18 -18.85
C LYS A 313 10.05 8.67 -18.96
N GLY A 314 9.44 7.94 -18.05
CA GLY A 314 9.48 6.49 -18.06
C GLY A 314 8.38 5.85 -17.25
N LYS A 315 8.47 4.54 -17.17
CA LYS A 315 7.56 3.69 -16.40
C LYS A 315 8.30 3.04 -15.24
N PHE A 316 7.56 2.71 -14.20
CA PHE A 316 8.08 1.88 -13.12
C PHE A 316 7.11 0.76 -12.77
N CYS A 317 7.65 -0.32 -12.22
CA CYS A 317 6.88 -1.37 -11.58
C CYS A 317 7.42 -1.63 -10.18
N LEU A 318 6.50 -1.79 -9.23
CA LEU A 318 6.77 -2.23 -7.88
C LEU A 318 6.09 -3.58 -7.65
N GLY A 319 6.84 -4.58 -7.23
CA GLY A 319 6.34 -5.91 -6.89
C GLY A 319 7.06 -6.49 -5.68
N ILE A 320 6.50 -7.53 -5.08
CA ILE A 320 7.12 -8.26 -3.97
C ILE A 320 7.34 -9.71 -4.39
N ASP A 321 8.59 -10.22 -4.24
CA ASP A 321 9.02 -11.59 -4.55
C ASP A 321 8.53 -12.11 -5.91
N ASP A 322 8.33 -11.22 -6.88
CA ASP A 322 7.77 -11.52 -8.21
C ASP A 322 6.38 -12.19 -8.21
N ILE A 323 5.65 -12.09 -7.10
CA ILE A 323 4.34 -12.70 -6.89
C ILE A 323 3.22 -11.65 -7.09
N ASP A 324 1.99 -12.14 -7.03
CA ASP A 324 0.73 -11.44 -7.23
C ASP A 324 0.68 -10.01 -6.69
N GLY A 325 0.24 -9.09 -7.51
CA GLY A 325 0.07 -7.70 -7.14
C GLY A 325 1.27 -6.82 -7.46
N VAL A 326 1.38 -6.41 -8.71
CA VAL A 326 2.35 -5.40 -9.15
C VAL A 326 1.67 -4.05 -9.25
N ILE A 327 2.32 -3.02 -8.71
CA ILE A 327 1.94 -1.63 -8.93
C ILE A 327 2.75 -1.12 -10.12
N GLY A 328 2.08 -0.65 -11.16
CA GLY A 328 2.68 0.02 -12.31
C GLY A 328 2.36 1.51 -12.29
N GLY A 329 3.26 2.33 -12.81
CA GLY A 329 3.08 3.77 -12.93
C GLY A 329 4.10 4.43 -13.83
N THR A 330 4.01 5.74 -13.93
CA THR A 330 4.91 6.59 -14.70
C THR A 330 5.79 7.45 -13.80
N TYR A 331 6.96 7.81 -14.28
CA TYR A 331 7.81 8.79 -13.64
C TYR A 331 8.29 9.85 -14.65
N SER A 332 8.62 11.03 -14.13
CA SER A 332 9.38 12.02 -14.90
C SER A 332 10.44 12.68 -14.03
N VAL A 333 11.56 13.01 -14.67
CA VAL A 333 12.65 13.78 -14.08
C VAL A 333 12.92 14.97 -14.98
N ILE A 334 12.81 16.17 -14.45
CA ILE A 334 12.97 17.42 -15.17
C ILE A 334 14.11 18.22 -14.53
N LYS A 335 15.08 18.62 -15.31
CA LYS A 335 16.17 19.51 -14.89
C LYS A 335 15.98 20.88 -15.54
N THR A 336 15.79 21.89 -14.71
CA THR A 336 15.82 23.30 -15.09
C THR A 336 17.05 23.97 -14.52
N ASP A 337 17.20 25.30 -14.73
CA ASP A 337 18.30 26.03 -14.12
C ASP A 337 18.17 26.03 -12.58
N GLY A 338 19.11 25.37 -11.91
CA GLY A 338 19.21 25.31 -10.46
C GLY A 338 18.26 24.32 -9.75
N GLU A 339 17.33 23.63 -10.45
CA GLU A 339 16.38 22.70 -9.82
C GLU A 339 16.21 21.42 -10.63
N ILE A 340 16.10 20.29 -9.92
CA ILE A 340 15.66 19.02 -10.48
C ILE A 340 14.33 18.65 -9.84
N THR A 341 13.33 18.38 -10.66
CA THR A 341 12.02 17.94 -10.20
C THR A 341 11.78 16.48 -10.57
N ILE A 342 11.30 15.70 -9.62
CA ILE A 342 10.96 14.29 -9.80
C ILE A 342 9.48 14.11 -9.52
N TYR A 343 8.78 13.42 -10.41
CA TYR A 343 7.39 13.03 -10.25
C TYR A 343 7.26 11.50 -10.34
N PHE A 344 6.40 10.93 -9.50
CA PHE A 344 5.90 9.57 -9.65
C PHE A 344 4.38 9.56 -9.59
N HIS A 345 3.80 8.83 -10.52
CA HIS A 345 2.37 8.62 -10.60
C HIS A 345 2.08 7.12 -10.70
N PRO A 346 1.72 6.44 -9.60
CA PRO A 346 1.15 5.10 -9.67
C PRO A 346 -0.17 5.12 -10.45
N GLU A 347 -0.37 4.17 -11.36
CA GLU A 347 -1.53 4.16 -12.25
C GLU A 347 -2.36 2.89 -12.13
N LYS A 348 -1.70 1.75 -11.96
CA LYS A 348 -2.31 0.42 -12.02
C LYS A 348 -1.88 -0.45 -10.88
N CYS A 349 -2.81 -1.20 -10.33
CA CYS A 349 -2.52 -2.25 -9.33
C CYS A 349 -3.62 -3.31 -9.34
N TRP A 350 -3.46 -4.31 -8.49
CA TRP A 350 -4.54 -5.23 -8.15
C TRP A 350 -5.75 -4.46 -7.58
N GLN A 351 -6.95 -4.84 -8.04
CA GLN A 351 -8.20 -4.23 -7.60
C GLN A 351 -9.17 -5.30 -7.13
N PRO A 352 -9.61 -5.25 -5.87
CA PRO A 352 -10.66 -6.16 -5.41
C PRO A 352 -12.05 -5.78 -5.94
N MET A 353 -12.24 -4.54 -6.38
CA MET A 353 -13.52 -4.05 -6.89
C MET A 353 -13.38 -3.29 -8.20
N PRO A 354 -14.23 -3.55 -9.21
CA PRO A 354 -14.19 -2.82 -10.48
C PRO A 354 -14.36 -1.30 -10.30
N GLY A 355 -13.55 -0.52 -11.02
CA GLY A 355 -13.76 0.91 -11.22
C GLY A 355 -13.04 1.87 -10.25
N LYS A 356 -12.22 1.38 -9.31
CA LYS A 356 -11.41 2.26 -8.44
C LYS A 356 -9.98 1.74 -8.34
N GLU A 357 -9.08 2.35 -9.08
CA GLU A 357 -7.64 2.16 -8.89
C GLU A 357 -7.16 3.07 -7.75
N TRP A 358 -7.13 2.56 -6.53
CA TRP A 358 -6.73 3.34 -5.37
C TRP A 358 -5.35 3.98 -5.52
N VAL A 359 -4.42 3.33 -6.23
CA VAL A 359 -3.07 3.87 -6.45
C VAL A 359 -3.06 5.09 -7.35
N SER A 360 -4.03 5.23 -8.26
CA SER A 360 -4.04 6.33 -9.23
C SER A 360 -4.35 7.70 -8.64
N ALA A 361 -4.80 7.75 -7.38
CA ALA A 361 -4.97 9.00 -6.65
C ALA A 361 -3.66 9.57 -6.10
N TYR A 362 -2.60 8.77 -5.99
CA TYR A 362 -1.34 9.21 -5.38
C TYR A 362 -0.44 9.93 -6.37
N ARG A 363 0.18 11.04 -5.91
CA ARG A 363 1.17 11.81 -6.65
C ARG A 363 2.36 12.07 -5.76
N TYR A 364 3.55 11.72 -6.24
CA TYR A 364 4.80 12.10 -5.59
C TYR A 364 5.45 13.25 -6.33
N HIS A 365 5.91 14.20 -5.56
CA HIS A 365 6.66 15.32 -6.04
C HIS A 365 7.91 15.52 -5.19
N ALA A 366 9.07 15.63 -5.83
CA ALA A 366 10.31 16.02 -5.16
C ALA A 366 11.03 17.10 -5.93
N LYS A 367 11.58 18.05 -5.19
CA LYS A 367 12.47 19.12 -5.69
C LYS A 367 13.86 18.94 -5.10
N ILE A 368 14.86 18.92 -5.96
CA ILE A 368 16.26 18.85 -5.56
C ILE A 368 16.95 20.12 -6.03
N LYS A 369 17.56 20.85 -5.09
CA LYS A 369 18.27 22.10 -5.37
C LYS A 369 19.71 22.02 -4.89
N SER A 370 20.61 22.63 -5.64
CA SER A 370 21.97 22.90 -5.15
C SER A 370 21.92 24.02 -4.12
N THR A 371 22.63 23.85 -3.03
CA THR A 371 22.80 24.87 -1.99
C THR A 371 24.11 25.64 -2.21
N ALA A 372 24.29 26.75 -1.50
CA ALA A 372 25.48 27.60 -1.65
C ALA A 372 26.80 26.88 -1.30
N ASP A 373 26.74 25.75 -0.59
CA ASP A 373 27.86 24.88 -0.25
C ASP A 373 27.97 23.64 -1.15
N ASP A 374 27.40 23.69 -2.36
CA ASP A 374 27.41 22.65 -3.39
C ASP A 374 26.80 21.30 -2.97
N ARG A 375 26.00 21.29 -1.92
CA ARG A 375 25.22 20.10 -1.53
C ARG A 375 23.85 20.10 -2.22
N LEU A 376 23.33 18.92 -2.51
CA LEU A 376 21.97 18.76 -3.02
C LEU A 376 20.99 18.56 -1.86
N LYS A 377 19.99 19.45 -1.78
CA LYS A 377 18.89 19.36 -0.82
C LYS A 377 17.64 18.86 -1.53
N ILE A 378 16.98 17.85 -0.98
CA ILE A 378 15.70 17.33 -1.46
C ILE A 378 14.56 17.77 -0.54
N GLN A 379 13.49 18.28 -1.14
CA GLN A 379 12.18 18.46 -0.52
C GLN A 379 11.19 17.59 -1.28
N SER A 380 10.44 16.75 -0.59
CA SER A 380 9.51 15.82 -1.23
C SER A 380 8.25 15.60 -0.43
N GLU A 381 7.17 15.32 -1.14
CA GLU A 381 5.85 15.05 -0.58
C GLU A 381 5.05 14.08 -1.44
N TRP A 382 4.08 13.41 -0.82
CA TRP A 382 3.00 12.71 -1.49
C TRP A 382 1.71 13.50 -1.33
N THR A 383 0.91 13.57 -2.39
CA THR A 383 -0.44 14.13 -2.38
C THR A 383 -1.44 13.12 -2.89
N VAL A 384 -2.70 13.30 -2.54
CA VAL A 384 -3.85 12.51 -3.04
C VAL A 384 -4.79 13.44 -3.77
N GLU A 385 -5.12 13.12 -5.03
CA GLU A 385 -6.06 13.85 -5.90
C GLU A 385 -7.42 13.16 -6.01
#